data_302452ff00a010e23cb508d09b4df86a
#
_entry.id   302452ff00a010e23cb508d09b4df86a
#
_cell.length_a   1.000
_cell.length_b   1.000
_cell.length_c   1.000
_cell.angle_alpha   90.00
_cell.angle_beta   90.00
_cell.angle_gamma   90.00
#
_symmetry.space_group_name_H-M   'P 1'
#
loop_
_entity.id
_entity.type
_entity.pdbx_description
1 polymer ?
#
loop_
_entity_poly.entity_id
_entity_poly.type
_entity_poly.pdbx_seq_one_letter_code
_entity_poly.pdbx_strand_id
1 'polypeptide(L)'
;ADIVLENGMVAVGEKVKFNMVTNDLIFYNEDLKRIFILDKETVKEFRIKNGKETTNTFVKYLGSAVGFKLKTNDFVEFLAGDQLRFNVRHSADIVEANDVNSKNKVYPKKYYYVEFDGKATPVNLRLRSIYRLFPGQKKNIKQLVHQNKLKRSGEKNVKKLINLLNNEPEILKSLVID
;
A
#
# COMPACT_ATOMS: atom_id res chain seq x y z
N ALA A 1 -13.69 9.98 5.61
CA ALA A 1 -13.13 8.62 5.60
C ALA A 1 -13.98 7.69 6.44
N ASP A 2 -13.86 6.38 6.19
CA ASP A 2 -14.35 5.36 7.12
C ASP A 2 -13.12 4.71 7.78
N ILE A 3 -13.22 4.46 9.08
CA ILE A 3 -12.14 3.88 9.89
C ILE A 3 -12.67 2.59 10.51
N VAL A 4 -11.96 1.50 10.32
CA VAL A 4 -12.25 0.20 10.96
C VAL A 4 -11.23 -0.03 12.06
N LEU A 5 -11.71 -0.26 13.28
CA LEU A 5 -10.87 -0.53 14.44
C LEU A 5 -10.61 -2.03 14.59
N GLU A 6 -9.58 -2.40 15.34
CA GLU A 6 -9.21 -3.80 15.61
C GLU A 6 -10.30 -4.57 16.36
N ASN A 7 -11.09 -3.89 17.17
CA ASN A 7 -12.24 -4.50 17.87
C ASN A 7 -13.49 -4.65 16.97
N GLY A 8 -13.39 -4.33 15.67
CA GLY A 8 -14.48 -4.44 14.70
C GLY A 8 -15.42 -3.24 14.64
N MET A 9 -15.27 -2.24 15.48
CA MET A 9 -16.06 -1.00 15.36
C MET A 9 -15.69 -0.24 14.10
N VAL A 10 -16.69 0.43 13.52
CA VAL A 10 -16.53 1.23 12.29
C VAL A 10 -17.01 2.66 12.56
N ALA A 11 -16.12 3.62 12.39
CA ALA A 11 -16.48 5.04 12.36
C ALA A 11 -16.63 5.47 10.89
N VAL A 12 -17.77 6.06 10.54
CA VAL A 12 -18.14 6.37 9.16
C VAL A 12 -18.20 7.88 8.95
N GLY A 13 -17.64 8.35 7.84
CA GLY A 13 -17.75 9.75 7.44
C GLY A 13 -16.76 10.68 8.13
N GLU A 14 -15.82 10.15 8.86
CA GLU A 14 -14.90 10.92 9.68
C GLU A 14 -13.98 11.85 8.89
N LYS A 15 -13.67 13.02 9.46
CA LYS A 15 -12.70 13.97 8.92
C LYS A 15 -11.29 13.57 9.32
N VAL A 16 -10.55 12.99 8.38
CA VAL A 16 -9.18 12.53 8.63
C VAL A 16 -8.19 13.15 7.66
N LYS A 17 -6.93 13.19 8.10
CA LYS A 17 -5.77 13.53 7.28
C LYS A 17 -4.70 12.47 7.51
N PHE A 18 -4.21 11.88 6.43
CA PHE A 18 -3.09 10.94 6.50
C PHE A 18 -1.77 11.70 6.32
N ASN A 19 -0.89 11.61 7.31
CA ASN A 19 0.46 12.18 7.25
C ASN A 19 1.42 11.14 6.64
N MET A 20 1.81 11.33 5.39
CA MET A 20 2.70 10.41 4.66
C MET A 20 4.13 10.39 5.22
N VAL A 21 4.58 11.44 5.91
CA VAL A 21 5.94 11.52 6.47
C VAL A 21 6.07 10.62 7.70
N THR A 22 5.15 10.80 8.65
CA THR A 22 5.13 10.04 9.91
C THR A 22 4.32 8.75 9.82
N ASN A 23 3.56 8.59 8.73
CA ASN A 23 2.60 7.50 8.53
C ASN A 23 1.49 7.48 9.58
N ASP A 24 1.03 8.66 10.03
CA ASP A 24 0.01 8.79 11.06
C ASP A 24 -1.34 9.16 10.46
N LEU A 25 -2.40 8.61 11.04
CA LEU A 25 -3.76 9.00 10.77
C LEU A 25 -4.20 10.05 11.79
N ILE A 26 -4.51 11.23 11.29
CA ILE A 26 -4.93 12.39 12.08
C ILE A 26 -6.44 12.54 11.95
N PHE A 27 -7.13 12.59 13.07
CA PHE A 27 -8.58 12.73 13.18
C PHE A 27 -8.93 14.11 13.74
N TYR A 28 -9.92 14.76 13.14
CA TYR A 28 -10.50 15.98 13.66
C TYR A 28 -11.84 15.70 14.31
N ASN A 29 -11.92 15.87 15.63
CA ASN A 29 -13.17 15.77 16.38
C ASN A 29 -13.89 17.11 16.34
N GLU A 30 -15.08 17.15 15.72
CA GLU A 30 -15.87 18.38 15.54
C GLU A 30 -16.45 18.91 16.84
N ASP A 31 -16.89 18.03 17.74
CA ASP A 31 -17.51 18.40 19.00
C ASP A 31 -16.49 19.07 19.95
N LEU A 32 -15.31 18.48 20.03
CA LEU A 32 -14.23 19.00 20.87
C LEU A 32 -13.38 20.07 20.17
N LYS A 33 -13.57 20.28 18.86
CA LYS A 33 -12.75 21.17 18.01
C LYS A 33 -11.24 20.91 18.16
N ARG A 34 -10.87 19.62 18.30
CA ARG A 34 -9.49 19.17 18.54
C ARG A 34 -9.02 18.17 17.51
N ILE A 35 -7.72 18.18 17.32
CA ILE A 35 -7.01 17.22 16.46
C ILE A 35 -6.40 16.13 17.35
N PHE A 36 -6.57 14.88 16.95
CA PHE A 36 -5.99 13.71 17.60
C PHE A 36 -5.18 12.90 16.58
N ILE A 37 -4.07 12.34 17.01
CA ILE A 37 -3.37 11.30 16.26
C ILE A 37 -3.97 9.98 16.74
N LEU A 38 -4.51 9.19 15.81
CA LEU A 38 -5.05 7.89 16.16
C LEU A 38 -3.91 6.90 16.42
N ASP A 39 -4.06 6.13 17.51
CA ASP A 39 -3.12 5.06 17.80
C ASP A 39 -3.20 3.99 16.70
N LYS A 40 -2.07 3.72 16.05
CA LYS A 40 -1.96 2.72 14.99
C LYS A 40 -2.34 1.32 15.46
N GLU A 41 -2.14 1.00 16.75
CA GLU A 41 -2.49 -0.30 17.28
C GLU A 41 -4.00 -0.53 17.31
N THR A 42 -4.78 0.53 17.43
CA THR A 42 -6.24 0.46 17.46
C THR A 42 -6.91 0.47 16.10
N VAL A 43 -6.24 0.95 15.05
CA VAL A 43 -6.79 1.06 13.70
C VAL A 43 -6.36 -0.13 12.85
N LYS A 44 -7.32 -0.87 12.31
CA LYS A 44 -7.11 -1.98 11.38
C LYS A 44 -6.93 -1.51 9.93
N GLU A 45 -7.87 -0.69 9.48
CA GLU A 45 -7.85 -0.10 8.14
C GLU A 45 -8.60 1.23 8.12
N PHE A 46 -8.35 2.04 7.11
CA PHE A 46 -9.18 3.21 6.81
C PHE A 46 -9.35 3.40 5.30
N ARG A 47 -10.49 4.01 4.94
CA ARG A 47 -10.87 4.22 3.54
C ARG A 47 -11.09 5.70 3.29
N ILE A 48 -10.28 6.28 2.41
CA ILE A 48 -10.47 7.66 1.96
C ILE A 48 -11.55 7.65 0.89
N LYS A 49 -12.53 8.56 1.00
CA LYS A 49 -13.64 8.69 0.07
C LYS A 49 -13.59 10.04 -0.66
N ASN A 50 -14.01 10.02 -1.92
CA ASN A 50 -14.36 11.21 -2.68
C ASN A 50 -15.86 11.15 -2.99
N GLY A 51 -16.64 11.92 -2.24
CA GLY A 51 -18.09 11.77 -2.24
C GLY A 51 -18.51 10.40 -1.68
N LYS A 52 -19.31 9.63 -2.45
CA LYS A 52 -19.77 8.29 -2.05
C LYS A 52 -18.80 7.17 -2.40
N GLU A 53 -17.82 7.44 -3.25
CA GLU A 53 -16.89 6.42 -3.75
C GLU A 53 -15.64 6.34 -2.88
N THR A 54 -15.20 5.12 -2.56
CA THR A 54 -13.91 4.86 -1.94
C THR A 54 -12.82 5.03 -2.99
N THR A 55 -11.88 5.95 -2.76
CA THR A 55 -10.76 6.17 -3.68
C THR A 55 -9.52 5.36 -3.30
N ASN A 56 -9.22 5.29 -2.00
CA ASN A 56 -8.03 4.61 -1.50
C ASN A 56 -8.38 3.84 -0.22
N THR A 57 -7.93 2.60 -0.14
CA THR A 57 -8.02 1.77 1.07
C THR A 57 -6.63 1.59 1.64
N PHE A 58 -6.46 1.96 2.90
CA PHE A 58 -5.22 1.78 3.64
C PHE A 58 -5.41 0.68 4.68
N VAL A 59 -4.49 -0.26 4.70
CA VAL A 59 -4.48 -1.38 5.64
C VAL A 59 -3.23 -1.31 6.50
N LYS A 60 -3.31 -1.81 7.73
CA LYS A 60 -2.16 -1.93 8.60
C LYS A 60 -1.27 -3.09 8.14
N TYR A 61 0.02 -2.84 7.99
CA TYR A 61 1.00 -3.87 7.70
C TYR A 61 1.42 -4.55 9.01
N LEU A 62 1.20 -5.86 9.09
CA LEU A 62 1.48 -6.65 10.31
C LEU A 62 2.74 -7.52 10.20
N GLY A 63 3.34 -7.59 9.01
CA GLY A 63 4.51 -8.42 8.76
C GLY A 63 5.82 -7.81 9.25
N SER A 64 6.88 -8.59 9.13
CA SER A 64 8.26 -8.14 9.41
C SER A 64 8.74 -7.22 8.29
N ALA A 65 9.37 -6.11 8.66
CA ALA A 65 9.96 -5.20 7.69
C ALA A 65 11.16 -5.87 7.01
N VAL A 66 11.13 -5.93 5.68
CA VAL A 66 12.27 -6.36 4.87
C VAL A 66 12.91 -5.13 4.23
N GLY A 67 14.06 -4.76 4.78
CA GLY A 67 15.06 -3.90 4.15
C GLY A 67 14.75 -2.43 3.92
N PHE A 68 13.53 -1.94 3.81
CA PHE A 68 13.25 -0.54 3.50
C PHE A 68 12.02 -0.01 4.24
N LYS A 69 12.17 1.09 4.93
CA LYS A 69 11.16 2.11 5.30
C LYS A 69 9.70 1.65 5.57
N LEU A 70 9.41 0.35 5.54
CA LEU A 70 8.16 -0.26 5.95
C LEU A 70 8.36 -0.87 7.33
N LYS A 71 7.62 -0.39 8.30
CA LYS A 71 7.64 -0.87 9.68
C LYS A 71 6.36 -1.63 9.98
N THR A 72 6.42 -2.54 10.93
CA THR A 72 5.20 -3.12 11.54
C THR A 72 4.30 -1.99 12.02
N ASN A 73 2.99 -2.13 11.79
CA ASN A 73 1.95 -1.13 12.06
C ASN A 73 1.99 0.12 11.13
N ASP A 74 2.83 0.15 10.08
CA ASP A 74 2.66 1.18 9.05
C ASP A 74 1.38 0.95 8.25
N PHE A 75 0.70 2.04 7.92
CA PHE A 75 -0.39 2.00 6.95
C PHE A 75 0.15 1.98 5.54
N VAL A 76 -0.32 1.03 4.75
CA VAL A 76 -0.04 0.90 3.32
C VAL A 76 -1.34 0.96 2.53
N GLU A 77 -1.33 1.64 1.39
CA GLU A 77 -2.47 1.61 0.49
C GLU A 77 -2.52 0.24 -0.20
N PHE A 78 -3.63 -0.46 -0.05
CA PHE A 78 -3.93 -1.69 -0.74
C PHE A 78 -4.29 -1.39 -2.20
N LEU A 79 -3.58 -1.98 -3.13
CA LEU A 79 -3.77 -1.73 -4.55
C LEU A 79 -4.48 -2.87 -5.28
N ALA A 80 -4.16 -4.13 -4.97
CA ALA A 80 -4.73 -5.30 -5.63
C ALA A 80 -4.31 -6.61 -4.93
N GLY A 81 -5.03 -7.69 -5.23
CA GLY A 81 -4.71 -9.05 -4.84
C GLY A 81 -5.58 -9.59 -3.72
N ASP A 82 -5.25 -10.77 -3.26
CA ASP A 82 -5.90 -11.47 -2.14
C ASP A 82 -4.81 -12.11 -1.26
N GLN A 83 -4.40 -13.36 -1.52
CA GLN A 83 -3.27 -13.99 -0.85
C GLN A 83 -1.95 -13.28 -1.19
N LEU A 84 -1.71 -13.05 -2.49
CA LEU A 84 -0.63 -12.23 -2.99
C LEU A 84 -1.14 -10.79 -3.11
N ARG A 85 -0.70 -9.90 -2.24
CA ARG A 85 -1.14 -8.51 -2.18
C ARG A 85 -0.13 -7.58 -2.83
N PHE A 86 -0.61 -6.56 -3.49
CA PHE A 86 0.19 -5.46 -4.02
C PHE A 86 -0.16 -4.18 -3.29
N ASN A 87 0.80 -3.66 -2.55
CA ASN A 87 0.64 -2.52 -1.66
C ASN A 87 1.60 -1.38 -2.02
N VAL A 88 1.25 -0.16 -1.63
CA VAL A 88 2.15 0.99 -1.71
C VAL A 88 2.22 1.73 -0.38
N ARG A 89 3.43 1.96 0.10
CA ARG A 89 3.69 2.88 1.20
C ARG A 89 3.95 4.27 0.63
N HIS A 90 3.12 5.21 1.04
CA HIS A 90 3.34 6.62 0.77
C HIS A 90 4.35 7.18 1.76
N SER A 91 5.24 8.03 1.27
CA SER A 91 6.22 8.76 2.07
C SER A 91 6.45 10.13 1.45
N ALA A 92 7.15 10.99 2.14
CA ALA A 92 7.62 12.25 1.58
C ALA A 92 8.97 12.63 2.18
N ASP A 93 9.83 13.23 1.36
CA ASP A 93 11.00 13.94 1.85
C ASP A 93 10.65 15.42 2.04
N ILE A 94 11.08 15.97 3.13
CA ILE A 94 10.97 17.43 3.40
C ILE A 94 12.37 18.01 3.22
N VAL A 95 12.48 18.95 2.29
CA VAL A 95 13.68 19.77 2.15
C VAL A 95 13.40 21.11 2.81
N GLU A 96 14.10 21.37 3.90
CA GLU A 96 13.99 22.62 4.63
C GLU A 96 14.46 23.78 3.76
N ALA A 97 13.78 24.90 3.89
CA ALA A 97 14.17 26.12 3.21
C ALA A 97 15.40 26.71 3.90
N ASN A 98 16.39 27.09 3.10
CA ASN A 98 17.61 27.74 3.60
C ASN A 98 17.40 29.24 3.98
N ASP A 99 16.20 29.77 3.77
CA ASP A 99 15.86 31.18 3.99
C ASP A 99 14.54 31.28 4.76
N VAL A 100 14.49 32.24 5.70
CA VAL A 100 13.33 32.49 6.59
C VAL A 100 12.04 32.81 5.81
N ASN A 101 12.15 33.33 4.59
CA ASN A 101 11.01 33.67 3.73
C ASN A 101 10.60 32.52 2.78
N SER A 102 11.33 31.43 2.73
CA SER A 102 11.07 30.30 1.85
C SER A 102 10.28 29.20 2.59
N LYS A 103 9.39 28.53 1.86
CA LYS A 103 8.63 27.41 2.41
C LYS A 103 9.36 26.10 2.19
N ASN A 104 9.29 25.20 3.17
CA ASN A 104 9.77 23.84 3.01
C ASN A 104 9.14 23.17 1.79
N LYS A 105 9.94 22.46 1.01
CA LYS A 105 9.48 21.71 -0.16
C LYS A 105 9.22 20.26 0.24
N VAL A 106 8.06 19.75 -0.13
CA VAL A 106 7.65 18.37 0.13
C VAL A 106 7.71 17.58 -1.18
N TYR A 107 8.48 16.51 -1.21
CA TYR A 107 8.62 15.61 -2.36
C TYR A 107 7.97 14.27 -2.04
N PRO A 108 6.75 13.99 -2.54
CA PRO A 108 6.08 12.72 -2.30
C PRO A 108 6.81 11.56 -2.96
N LYS A 109 6.88 10.43 -2.27
CA LYS A 109 7.48 9.18 -2.72
C LYS A 109 6.51 8.02 -2.55
N LYS A 110 6.63 7.03 -3.44
CA LYS A 110 5.87 5.78 -3.39
C LYS A 110 6.82 4.60 -3.38
N TYR A 111 6.67 3.71 -2.40
CA TYR A 111 7.41 2.46 -2.30
C TYR A 111 6.42 1.30 -2.48
N TYR A 112 6.63 0.51 -3.52
CA TYR A 112 5.74 -0.59 -3.88
C TYR A 112 6.26 -1.90 -3.32
N TYR A 113 5.33 -2.72 -2.82
CA TYR A 113 5.61 -4.01 -2.22
C TYR A 113 4.64 -5.07 -2.74
N VAL A 114 5.14 -6.28 -2.84
CA VAL A 114 4.31 -7.47 -2.92
C VAL A 114 4.40 -8.17 -1.57
N GLU A 115 3.25 -8.51 -1.01
CA GLU A 115 3.11 -9.18 0.29
C GLU A 115 2.46 -10.53 0.10
N PHE A 116 3.01 -11.54 0.76
CA PHE A 116 2.48 -12.90 0.81
C PHE A 116 2.88 -13.53 2.14
N ASP A 117 1.92 -14.14 2.83
CA ASP A 117 2.13 -14.81 4.11
C ASP A 117 2.88 -13.94 5.14
N GLY A 118 2.47 -12.69 5.27
CA GLY A 118 3.04 -11.73 6.22
C GLY A 118 4.44 -11.21 5.90
N LYS A 119 5.03 -11.62 4.77
CA LYS A 119 6.31 -11.11 4.29
C LYS A 119 6.09 -10.15 3.13
N ALA A 120 6.84 -9.05 3.10
CA ALA A 120 6.78 -8.06 2.03
C ALA A 120 8.12 -7.95 1.31
N THR A 121 8.08 -7.96 -0.01
CA THR A 121 9.26 -7.74 -0.87
C THR A 121 9.08 -6.48 -1.70
N PRO A 122 10.08 -5.57 -1.74
CA PRO A 122 10.03 -4.38 -2.57
C PRO A 122 10.01 -4.75 -4.06
N VAL A 123 9.12 -4.08 -4.81
CA VAL A 123 9.02 -4.25 -6.25
C VAL A 123 8.97 -2.88 -6.93
N ASN A 124 9.15 -2.85 -8.24
CA ASN A 124 8.91 -1.67 -9.04
C ASN A 124 7.75 -1.91 -10.02
N LEU A 125 7.33 -0.86 -10.70
CA LEU A 125 6.21 -0.93 -11.64
C LEU A 125 6.53 -1.61 -12.99
N ARG A 126 7.64 -2.35 -13.09
CA ARG A 126 7.97 -3.20 -14.25
C ARG A 126 7.54 -4.63 -13.95
N LEU A 127 6.78 -5.27 -14.82
CA LEU A 127 6.32 -6.65 -14.64
C LEU A 127 7.48 -7.63 -14.39
N ARG A 128 8.68 -7.31 -14.89
CA ARG A 128 9.89 -8.12 -14.66
C ARG A 128 10.26 -8.24 -13.16
N SER A 129 9.94 -7.24 -12.34
CA SER A 129 10.20 -7.33 -10.90
C SER A 129 9.33 -8.40 -10.24
N ILE A 130 8.11 -8.58 -10.74
CA ILE A 130 7.19 -9.62 -10.27
C ILE A 130 7.64 -11.01 -10.73
N TYR A 131 8.10 -11.18 -12.00
CA TYR A 131 8.57 -12.50 -12.48
C TYR A 131 9.71 -13.08 -11.65
N ARG A 132 10.55 -12.24 -11.04
CA ARG A 132 11.68 -12.66 -10.23
C ARG A 132 11.27 -13.34 -8.93
N LEU A 133 10.06 -13.06 -8.45
CA LEU A 133 9.52 -13.66 -7.24
C LEU A 133 9.05 -15.11 -7.45
N PHE A 134 9.01 -15.58 -8.71
CA PHE A 134 8.50 -16.91 -9.07
C PHE A 134 9.55 -17.70 -9.87
N PRO A 135 10.54 -18.31 -9.19
CA PRO A 135 11.53 -19.15 -9.83
C PRO A 135 10.86 -20.28 -10.64
N GLY A 136 11.36 -20.51 -11.86
CA GLY A 136 10.82 -21.55 -12.75
C GLY A 136 9.54 -21.17 -13.49
N GLN A 137 8.74 -20.22 -13.03
CA GLN A 137 7.42 -19.87 -13.60
C GLN A 137 7.45 -18.74 -14.64
N LYS A 138 8.62 -18.23 -14.98
CA LYS A 138 8.76 -17.08 -15.89
C LYS A 138 8.05 -17.26 -17.24
N LYS A 139 8.05 -18.50 -17.79
CA LYS A 139 7.38 -18.80 -19.07
C LYS A 139 5.87 -18.70 -18.93
N ASN A 140 5.30 -19.30 -17.90
CA ASN A 140 3.87 -19.30 -17.61
C ASN A 140 3.36 -17.89 -17.33
N ILE A 141 4.08 -17.11 -16.52
CA ILE A 141 3.72 -15.70 -16.23
C ILE A 141 3.78 -14.85 -17.52
N LYS A 142 4.79 -15.04 -18.37
CA LYS A 142 4.84 -14.35 -19.67
C LYS A 142 3.66 -14.69 -20.56
N GLN A 143 3.20 -15.94 -20.53
CA GLN A 143 2.03 -16.36 -21.28
C GLN A 143 0.77 -15.66 -20.77
N LEU A 144 0.55 -15.60 -19.45
CA LEU A 144 -0.54 -14.84 -18.82
C LEU A 144 -0.50 -13.36 -19.24
N VAL A 145 0.68 -12.75 -19.21
CA VAL A 145 0.88 -11.34 -19.62
C VAL A 145 0.50 -11.14 -21.07
N HIS A 146 0.90 -12.04 -21.96
CA HIS A 146 0.58 -11.95 -23.38
C HIS A 146 -0.91 -12.15 -23.67
N GLN A 147 -1.52 -13.21 -23.10
CA GLN A 147 -2.94 -13.49 -23.24
C GLN A 147 -3.82 -12.35 -22.78
N ASN A 148 -3.42 -11.67 -21.70
CA ASN A 148 -4.16 -10.56 -21.11
C ASN A 148 -3.72 -9.16 -21.65
N LYS A 149 -2.87 -9.13 -22.68
CA LYS A 149 -2.39 -7.91 -23.34
C LYS A 149 -1.82 -6.87 -22.37
N LEU A 150 -1.10 -7.33 -21.33
CA LEU A 150 -0.52 -6.42 -20.33
C LEU A 150 0.72 -5.73 -20.90
N LYS A 151 0.84 -4.43 -20.64
CA LYS A 151 2.06 -3.66 -20.99
C LYS A 151 3.18 -3.98 -19.99
N ARG A 152 4.43 -3.78 -20.41
CA ARG A 152 5.65 -4.15 -19.63
C ARG A 152 5.78 -3.43 -18.28
N SER A 153 5.07 -2.32 -18.10
CA SER A 153 5.17 -1.50 -16.89
C SER A 153 3.88 -0.73 -16.62
N GLY A 154 3.82 -0.11 -15.44
CA GLY A 154 2.73 0.72 -14.97
C GLY A 154 1.87 0.04 -13.90
N GLU A 155 1.42 0.82 -12.94
CA GLU A 155 0.66 0.35 -11.78
C GLU A 155 -0.56 -0.49 -12.17
N LYS A 156 -1.34 -0.01 -13.17
CA LYS A 156 -2.50 -0.73 -13.70
C LYS A 156 -2.16 -2.14 -14.20
N ASN A 157 -1.01 -2.31 -14.86
CA ASN A 157 -0.60 -3.61 -15.37
C ASN A 157 -0.08 -4.53 -14.27
N VAL A 158 0.61 -3.98 -13.27
CA VAL A 158 1.03 -4.74 -12.08
C VAL A 158 -0.20 -5.20 -11.29
N LYS A 159 -1.18 -4.32 -11.02
CA LYS A 159 -2.45 -4.68 -10.37
C LYS A 159 -3.14 -5.86 -11.08
N LYS A 160 -3.27 -5.78 -12.42
CA LYS A 160 -3.88 -6.85 -13.20
C LYS A 160 -3.08 -8.15 -13.12
N LEU A 161 -1.76 -8.09 -13.20
CA LEU A 161 -0.92 -9.28 -13.09
C LEU A 161 -1.06 -9.94 -11.72
N ILE A 162 -1.04 -9.16 -10.63
CA ILE A 162 -1.22 -9.69 -9.27
C ILE A 162 -2.57 -10.39 -9.13
N ASN A 163 -3.66 -9.79 -9.63
CA ASN A 163 -4.98 -10.44 -9.62
C ASN A 163 -5.02 -11.75 -10.42
N LEU A 164 -4.35 -11.79 -11.60
CA LEU A 164 -4.24 -13.02 -12.38
C LEU A 164 -3.46 -14.10 -11.62
N LEU A 165 -2.35 -13.74 -10.97
CA LEU A 165 -1.53 -14.68 -10.21
C LEU A 165 -2.27 -15.25 -9.00
N ASN A 166 -3.16 -14.50 -8.35
CA ASN A 166 -4.02 -15.02 -7.28
C ASN A 166 -4.99 -16.12 -7.75
N ASN A 167 -5.29 -16.18 -9.05
CA ASN A 167 -6.12 -17.22 -9.65
C ASN A 167 -5.31 -18.41 -10.16
N GLU A 168 -4.00 -18.43 -9.98
CA GLU A 168 -3.07 -19.46 -10.46
C GLU A 168 -2.32 -20.12 -9.28
N PRO A 169 -2.98 -21.02 -8.52
CA PRO A 169 -2.42 -21.56 -7.28
C PRO A 169 -1.10 -22.31 -7.50
N GLU A 170 -0.91 -22.96 -8.66
CA GLU A 170 0.32 -23.65 -8.97
C GLU A 170 1.50 -22.71 -9.20
N ILE A 171 1.24 -21.49 -9.69
CA ILE A 171 2.26 -20.44 -9.81
C ILE A 171 2.55 -19.88 -8.42
N LEU A 172 1.52 -19.61 -7.59
CA LEU A 172 1.69 -19.06 -6.24
C LEU A 172 2.55 -19.97 -5.35
N LYS A 173 2.43 -21.28 -5.44
CA LYS A 173 3.25 -22.25 -4.68
C LYS A 173 4.77 -22.09 -4.93
N SER A 174 5.16 -21.52 -6.06
CA SER A 174 6.57 -21.30 -6.42
C SER A 174 7.11 -19.95 -5.98
N LEU A 175 6.29 -19.13 -5.30
CA LEU A 175 6.67 -17.81 -4.83
C LEU A 175 7.77 -17.89 -3.77
N VAL A 176 8.82 -17.10 -3.97
CA VAL A 176 9.91 -16.92 -3.00
C VAL A 176 9.93 -15.45 -2.60
N ILE A 177 9.65 -15.22 -1.32
CA ILE A 177 9.78 -13.91 -0.67
C ILE A 177 10.83 -14.07 0.43
N ASP A 178 11.97 -13.43 0.25
CA ASP A 178 13.10 -13.44 1.20
C ASP A 178 12.81 -12.53 2.39
#